data_6af499517c9e34932e37de9a8ce5d76c
#
_entry.id   6af499517c9e34932e37de9a8ce5d76c
#
_cell.length_a   1.000
_cell.length_b   1.000
_cell.length_c   1.000
_cell.angle_alpha   90.00
_cell.angle_beta   90.00
_cell.angle_gamma   90.00
#
_symmetry.space_group_name_H-M   'P 1'
#
loop_
_entity.id
_entity.type
_entity.pdbx_description
1 polymer ?
#
loop_
_entity_poly.entity_id
_entity_poly.type
_entity_poly.pdbx_seq_one_letter_code
_entity_poly.pdbx_strand_id
1 'polypeptide(L)'
;MGLNEKRKIKELQETTLPEREKEIEEICGQAISYEVDWATLEDDMEGLNFLDNLSCHRLNMALRTICVDDMGKEAIRDSLKLIKLGNVKDKAAMSMSFDGGVLDMKCAYALRTDGMFSDGEIRECLMAKL
;
A
#
# COMPACT_ATOMS: atom_id res chain seq x y z
N MET A 1 17.36 2.94 16.30
CA MET A 1 16.35 3.77 15.61
C MET A 1 16.39 5.20 16.13
N GLY A 2 16.44 6.18 15.25
CA GLY A 2 16.50 7.58 15.62
C GLY A 2 15.15 8.17 16.01
N LEU A 3 15.19 9.31 16.68
CA LEU A 3 13.98 10.01 17.10
C LEU A 3 13.13 10.49 15.90
N ASN A 4 13.78 10.94 14.84
CA ASN A 4 13.09 11.39 13.64
C ASN A 4 12.30 10.27 12.97
N GLU A 5 12.88 9.07 12.88
CA GLU A 5 12.21 7.88 12.34
C GLU A 5 11.02 7.49 13.21
N LYS A 6 11.18 7.52 14.54
CA LYS A 6 10.08 7.22 15.48
C LYS A 6 8.91 8.21 15.30
N ARG A 7 9.23 9.49 15.15
CA ARG A 7 8.20 10.51 14.92
C ARG A 7 7.48 10.32 13.59
N LYS A 8 8.22 9.98 12.56
CA LYS A 8 7.63 9.73 11.24
C LYS A 8 6.73 8.51 11.25
N ILE A 9 7.15 7.42 11.89
CA ILE A 9 6.34 6.21 12.03
C ILE A 9 5.04 6.54 12.77
N LYS A 10 5.13 7.29 13.87
CA LYS A 10 3.95 7.69 14.64
C LYS A 10 2.98 8.53 13.80
N GLU A 11 3.50 9.47 13.03
CA GLU A 11 2.68 10.28 12.12
C GLU A 11 1.97 9.42 11.08
N LEU A 12 2.69 8.47 10.47
CA LEU A 12 2.10 7.55 9.49
C LEU A 12 1.00 6.69 10.13
N GLN A 13 1.25 6.15 11.32
CA GLN A 13 0.28 5.30 12.02
C GLN A 13 -0.96 6.05 12.48
N GLU A 14 -0.81 7.27 12.94
CA GLU A 14 -1.90 8.02 13.57
C GLU A 14 -2.66 8.92 12.61
N THR A 15 -2.04 9.35 11.52
CA THR A 15 -2.63 10.32 10.59
C THR A 15 -2.73 9.80 9.16
N THR A 16 -1.61 9.46 8.55
CA THR A 16 -1.54 9.14 7.12
C THR A 16 -2.29 7.86 6.77
N LEU A 17 -2.00 6.76 7.45
CA LEU A 17 -2.63 5.49 7.16
C LEU A 17 -4.12 5.50 7.45
N PRO A 18 -4.61 6.06 8.58
CA PRO A 18 -6.05 6.18 8.79
C PRO A 18 -6.76 6.99 7.72
N GLU A 19 -6.14 8.06 7.22
CA GLU A 19 -6.72 8.85 6.12
C GLU A 19 -6.80 8.05 4.83
N ARG A 20 -5.77 7.25 4.52
CA ARG A 20 -5.78 6.39 3.34
C ARG A 20 -6.80 5.27 3.44
N GLU A 21 -6.98 4.70 4.63
CA GLU A 21 -8.01 3.69 4.88
C GLU A 21 -9.41 4.27 4.72
N LYS A 22 -9.63 5.48 5.20
CA LYS A 22 -10.89 6.18 5.00
C LYS A 22 -11.15 6.47 3.52
N GLU A 23 -10.12 6.83 2.78
CA GLU A 23 -10.21 7.03 1.33
C GLU A 23 -10.65 5.74 0.63
N ILE A 24 -10.10 4.58 1.02
CA ILE A 24 -10.51 3.29 0.49
C ILE A 24 -12.00 3.02 0.80
N GLU A 25 -12.45 3.34 2.01
CA GLU A 25 -13.86 3.19 2.38
C GLU A 25 -14.76 4.01 1.46
N GLU A 26 -14.36 5.23 1.13
CA GLU A 26 -15.10 6.08 0.20
C GLU A 26 -15.08 5.52 -1.24
N ILE A 27 -13.96 4.96 -1.67
CA ILE A 27 -13.78 4.40 -3.01
C ILE A 27 -14.55 3.09 -3.19
N CYS A 28 -14.39 2.18 -2.24
CA CYS A 28 -14.85 0.79 -2.37
C CYS A 28 -16.12 0.48 -1.57
N GLY A 29 -16.54 1.37 -0.69
CA GLY A 29 -17.69 1.15 0.18
C GLY A 29 -17.37 0.29 1.40
N GLN A 30 -16.11 -0.05 1.63
CA GLN A 30 -15.67 -0.83 2.79
C GLN A 30 -14.23 -0.45 3.14
N ALA A 31 -13.94 -0.26 4.42
CA ALA A 31 -12.60 0.01 4.89
C ALA A 31 -11.73 -1.23 4.75
N ILE A 32 -10.48 -1.04 4.28
CA ILE A 32 -9.50 -2.09 4.16
C ILE A 32 -8.23 -1.56 4.85
N SER A 33 -7.68 -2.36 5.78
CA SER A 33 -6.57 -1.90 6.60
C SER A 33 -5.22 -2.05 5.90
N TYR A 34 -4.33 -1.10 6.18
CA TYR A 34 -2.91 -1.18 5.85
C TYR A 34 -2.16 -1.74 7.05
N GLU A 35 -1.33 -2.75 6.80
CA GLU A 35 -0.43 -3.32 7.80
C GLU A 35 1.00 -3.17 7.27
N VAL A 36 1.80 -2.37 7.96
CA VAL A 36 3.18 -2.07 7.54
C VAL A 36 4.17 -2.82 8.42
N ASP A 37 5.14 -3.45 7.79
CA ASP A 37 6.26 -4.06 8.52
C ASP A 37 7.26 -2.96 8.91
N TRP A 38 6.99 -2.31 10.03
CA TRP A 38 7.77 -1.17 10.52
C TRP A 38 9.23 -1.52 10.80
N ALA A 39 9.52 -2.78 11.12
CA ALA A 39 10.90 -3.21 11.37
C ALA A 39 11.78 -3.00 10.12
N THR A 40 11.22 -3.08 8.93
CA THR A 40 11.96 -2.87 7.68
C THR A 40 12.23 -1.40 7.38
N LEU A 41 11.62 -0.49 8.13
CA LEU A 41 11.69 0.97 7.91
C LEU A 41 12.32 1.74 9.07
N GLU A 42 12.65 1.06 10.17
CA GLU A 42 13.13 1.71 11.40
C GLU A 42 14.35 2.60 11.20
N ASP A 43 15.26 2.21 10.31
CA ASP A 43 16.50 2.94 10.04
C ASP A 43 16.53 3.55 8.64
N ASP A 44 15.36 3.72 8.03
CA ASP A 44 15.25 4.21 6.66
C ASP A 44 14.30 5.40 6.57
N MET A 45 14.81 6.59 6.89
CA MET A 45 14.01 7.82 6.84
C MET A 45 13.53 8.13 5.43
N GLU A 46 14.34 7.86 4.42
CA GLU A 46 13.91 8.04 3.02
C GLU A 46 12.75 7.11 2.68
N GLY A 47 12.85 5.85 3.07
CA GLY A 47 11.76 4.89 2.87
C GLY A 47 10.47 5.36 3.55
N LEU A 48 10.59 5.83 4.78
CA LEU A 48 9.43 6.36 5.52
C LEU A 48 8.80 7.56 4.81
N ASN A 49 9.61 8.45 4.24
CA ASN A 49 9.12 9.64 3.55
C ASN A 49 8.38 9.30 2.25
N PHE A 50 8.70 8.19 1.61
CA PHE A 50 8.10 7.81 0.33
C PHE A 50 7.06 6.70 0.42
N LEU A 51 6.86 6.11 1.61
CA LEU A 51 5.90 5.02 1.82
C LEU A 51 4.51 5.37 1.31
N ASP A 52 3.98 6.49 1.73
CA ASP A 52 2.63 6.89 1.37
C ASP A 52 2.49 7.17 -0.12
N ASN A 53 3.36 7.99 -0.68
CA ASN A 53 3.26 8.38 -2.09
C ASN A 53 3.46 7.19 -3.03
N LEU A 54 4.40 6.29 -2.72
CA LEU A 54 4.76 5.19 -3.61
C LEU A 54 3.87 3.96 -3.45
N SER A 55 3.18 3.79 -2.33
CA SER A 55 2.32 2.62 -2.11
C SER A 55 0.87 3.00 -1.87
N CYS A 56 0.57 3.73 -0.80
CA CYS A 56 -0.82 4.03 -0.44
C CYS A 56 -1.53 4.84 -1.52
N HIS A 57 -0.88 5.88 -2.00
CA HIS A 57 -1.43 6.71 -3.06
C HIS A 57 -1.65 5.90 -4.35
N ARG A 58 -0.65 5.12 -4.76
CA ARG A 58 -0.70 4.32 -5.99
C ARG A 58 -1.77 3.23 -5.92
N LEU A 59 -1.85 2.55 -4.77
CA LEU A 59 -2.87 1.53 -4.55
C LEU A 59 -4.27 2.14 -4.59
N ASN A 60 -4.47 3.26 -3.92
CA ASN A 60 -5.78 3.90 -3.90
C ASN A 60 -6.18 4.39 -5.30
N MET A 61 -5.24 4.82 -6.14
CA MET A 61 -5.50 5.11 -7.54
C MET A 61 -5.96 3.86 -8.32
N ALA A 62 -5.30 2.73 -8.08
CA ALA A 62 -5.70 1.46 -8.70
C ALA A 62 -7.12 1.07 -8.28
N LEU A 63 -7.44 1.22 -7.00
CA LEU A 63 -8.78 0.93 -6.48
C LEU A 63 -9.85 1.87 -7.09
N ARG A 64 -9.53 3.13 -7.31
CA ARG A 64 -10.48 4.05 -7.97
C ARG A 64 -10.85 3.57 -9.37
N THR A 65 -9.89 3.02 -10.10
CA THR A 65 -10.14 2.49 -11.44
C THR A 65 -10.98 1.21 -11.40
N ILE A 66 -10.68 0.31 -10.47
CA ILE A 66 -11.43 -0.96 -10.33
C ILE A 66 -12.84 -0.70 -9.80
N CYS A 67 -12.98 0.18 -8.82
CA CYS A 67 -14.24 0.47 -8.13
C CYS A 67 -15.06 1.57 -8.83
N VAL A 68 -14.91 1.70 -10.14
CA VAL A 68 -15.63 2.69 -10.94
C VAL A 68 -17.13 2.41 -11.02
N ASP A 69 -17.54 1.17 -10.77
CA ASP A 69 -18.94 0.74 -10.78
C ASP A 69 -19.22 -0.23 -9.61
N ASP A 70 -20.46 -0.65 -9.48
CA ASP A 70 -20.88 -1.53 -8.39
C ASP A 70 -20.26 -2.92 -8.50
N MET A 71 -20.02 -3.41 -9.70
CA MET A 71 -19.36 -4.72 -9.90
C MET A 71 -17.93 -4.71 -9.38
N GLY A 72 -17.20 -3.64 -9.69
CA GLY A 72 -15.82 -3.49 -9.21
C GLY A 72 -15.77 -3.35 -7.69
N LYS A 73 -16.66 -2.54 -7.11
CA LYS A 73 -16.74 -2.37 -5.65
C LYS A 73 -17.06 -3.69 -4.95
N GLU A 74 -18.02 -4.46 -5.46
CA GLU A 74 -18.38 -5.75 -4.88
C GLU A 74 -17.22 -6.74 -4.97
N ALA A 75 -16.55 -6.82 -6.13
CA ALA A 75 -15.40 -7.71 -6.31
C ALA A 75 -14.30 -7.41 -5.30
N ILE A 76 -13.96 -6.14 -5.09
CA ILE A 76 -12.95 -5.74 -4.12
C ILE A 76 -13.41 -6.05 -2.68
N ARG A 77 -14.65 -5.73 -2.33
CA ARG A 77 -15.16 -6.01 -0.98
C ARG A 77 -15.12 -7.50 -0.65
N ASP A 78 -15.41 -8.35 -1.63
CA ASP A 78 -15.42 -9.80 -1.42
C ASP A 78 -14.02 -10.40 -1.38
N SER A 79 -13.04 -9.77 -2.03
CA SER A 79 -11.74 -10.38 -2.29
C SER A 79 -10.59 -9.76 -1.54
N LEU A 80 -10.55 -8.44 -1.37
CA LEU A 80 -9.42 -7.75 -0.72
C LEU A 80 -9.76 -7.45 0.73
N LYS A 81 -9.00 -8.06 1.66
CA LYS A 81 -9.26 -7.96 3.10
C LYS A 81 -8.17 -7.23 3.87
N LEU A 82 -6.93 -7.28 3.37
CA LEU A 82 -5.78 -6.70 4.05
C LEU A 82 -4.72 -6.28 3.05
N ILE A 83 -4.06 -5.17 3.32
CA ILE A 83 -2.94 -4.69 2.51
C ILE A 83 -1.69 -4.68 3.39
N LYS A 84 -0.69 -5.47 3.01
CA LYS A 84 0.60 -5.52 3.71
C LYS A 84 1.65 -4.79 2.91
N LEU A 85 2.40 -3.94 3.58
CA LEU A 85 3.50 -3.19 2.99
C LEU A 85 4.80 -3.48 3.72
N GLY A 86 5.87 -3.70 2.97
CA GLY A 86 7.20 -3.90 3.51
C GLY A 86 8.24 -3.18 2.67
N ASN A 87 9.38 -2.87 3.28
CA ASN A 87 10.50 -2.20 2.63
C ASN A 87 11.61 -3.20 2.33
N VAL A 88 12.18 -3.11 1.14
CA VAL A 88 13.38 -3.86 0.77
C VAL A 88 14.44 -2.87 0.28
N LYS A 89 15.70 -3.29 0.27
CA LYS A 89 16.81 -2.41 -0.10
C LYS A 89 17.10 -2.42 -1.59
N ASP A 90 16.94 -3.58 -2.22
CA ASP A 90 17.27 -3.78 -3.63
C ASP A 90 15.99 -3.91 -4.47
N LYS A 91 16.04 -3.32 -5.66
CA LYS A 91 14.97 -3.44 -6.63
C LYS A 91 14.68 -4.91 -6.98
N ALA A 92 15.70 -5.74 -7.03
CA ALA A 92 15.57 -7.17 -7.32
C ALA A 92 14.81 -7.94 -6.23
N ALA A 93 14.72 -7.39 -5.01
CA ALA A 93 13.99 -7.99 -3.90
C ALA A 93 12.52 -7.55 -3.82
N MET A 94 12.10 -6.63 -4.69
CA MET A 94 10.71 -6.19 -4.74
C MET A 94 9.78 -7.33 -5.14
N SER A 95 8.60 -7.35 -4.54
CA SER A 95 7.58 -8.35 -4.86
C SER A 95 6.19 -7.82 -4.61
N MET A 96 5.22 -8.39 -5.33
CA MET A 96 3.82 -8.07 -5.11
C MET A 96 3.02 -9.34 -5.38
N SER A 97 2.14 -9.69 -4.43
CA SER A 97 1.25 -10.84 -4.57
C SER A 97 -0.11 -10.52 -3.99
N PHE A 98 -1.14 -11.11 -4.58
CA PHE A 98 -2.50 -11.01 -4.06
C PHE A 98 -3.05 -12.43 -3.93
N ASP A 99 -3.15 -12.89 -2.70
CA ASP A 99 -3.58 -14.26 -2.41
C ASP A 99 -4.25 -14.33 -1.04
N GLY A 100 -5.31 -15.15 -0.93
CA GLY A 100 -6.03 -15.31 0.32
C GLY A 100 -6.61 -14.04 0.91
N GLY A 101 -6.95 -13.07 0.07
CA GLY A 101 -7.50 -11.79 0.51
C GLY A 101 -6.44 -10.77 0.93
N VAL A 102 -5.15 -11.10 0.82
CA VAL A 102 -4.05 -10.22 1.23
C VAL A 102 -3.26 -9.76 0.00
N LEU A 103 -3.19 -8.45 -0.17
CA LEU A 103 -2.25 -7.84 -1.11
C LEU A 103 -0.97 -7.55 -0.34
N ASP A 104 0.11 -8.26 -0.68
CA ASP A 104 1.42 -8.11 -0.04
C ASP A 104 2.37 -7.44 -1.03
N MET A 105 2.84 -6.25 -0.68
CA MET A 105 3.66 -5.43 -1.54
C MET A 105 4.97 -5.08 -0.84
N LYS A 106 6.10 -5.46 -1.44
CA LYS A 106 7.42 -5.10 -0.94
C LYS A 106 8.10 -4.20 -1.96
N CYS A 107 8.33 -2.97 -1.58
CA CYS A 107 8.93 -1.94 -2.42
C CYS A 107 10.26 -1.47 -1.87
N ALA A 108 11.12 -0.97 -2.75
CA ALA A 108 12.38 -0.37 -2.34
C ALA A 108 12.20 1.15 -2.24
N TYR A 109 11.52 1.60 -1.19
CA TYR A 109 11.07 3.00 -1.05
C TYR A 109 12.20 4.02 -1.12
N ALA A 110 13.38 3.68 -0.63
CA ALA A 110 14.53 4.59 -0.67
C ALA A 110 15.02 4.86 -2.11
N LEU A 111 14.65 4.02 -3.06
CA LEU A 111 14.94 4.23 -4.49
C LEU A 111 13.91 5.13 -5.17
N ARG A 112 12.93 5.61 -4.42
CA ARG A 112 11.88 6.50 -4.91
C ARG A 112 11.08 5.83 -6.04
N THR A 113 10.85 6.52 -7.15
CA THR A 113 10.04 5.97 -8.25
C THR A 113 10.63 4.73 -8.91
N ASP A 114 11.92 4.48 -8.77
CA ASP A 114 12.53 3.24 -9.26
C ASP A 114 12.24 2.04 -8.36
N GLY A 115 11.79 2.28 -7.14
CA GLY A 115 11.51 1.25 -6.15
C GLY A 115 10.04 1.07 -5.82
N MET A 116 9.15 1.27 -6.78
CA MET A 116 7.71 1.15 -6.59
C MET A 116 7.05 0.30 -7.67
N PHE A 117 5.81 -0.10 -7.42
CA PHE A 117 4.90 -0.60 -8.45
C PHE A 117 3.96 0.53 -8.88
N SER A 118 3.71 0.64 -10.18
CA SER A 118 2.76 1.63 -10.69
C SER A 118 1.32 1.26 -10.32
N ASP A 119 0.42 2.22 -10.37
CA ASP A 119 -1.00 1.94 -10.17
C ASP A 119 -1.53 0.93 -11.19
N GLY A 120 -1.03 0.97 -12.43
CA GLY A 120 -1.39 -0.02 -13.45
C GLY A 120 -0.94 -1.43 -13.10
N GLU A 121 0.29 -1.58 -12.59
CA GLU A 121 0.82 -2.89 -12.15
C GLU A 121 0.03 -3.43 -10.96
N ILE A 122 -0.31 -2.57 -10.00
CA ILE A 122 -1.12 -2.96 -8.84
C ILE A 122 -2.51 -3.39 -9.30
N ARG A 123 -3.12 -2.63 -10.21
CA ARG A 123 -4.43 -2.96 -10.77
C ARG A 123 -4.42 -4.33 -11.45
N GLU A 124 -3.42 -4.59 -12.27
CA GLU A 124 -3.28 -5.88 -12.96
C GLU A 124 -3.14 -7.04 -11.97
N CYS A 125 -2.36 -6.85 -10.92
CA CYS A 125 -2.19 -7.86 -9.87
C CYS A 125 -3.52 -8.19 -9.19
N LEU A 126 -4.31 -7.17 -8.85
CA LEU A 126 -5.62 -7.35 -8.25
C LEU A 126 -6.60 -7.99 -9.23
N MET A 127 -6.67 -7.48 -10.44
CA MET A 127 -7.62 -7.95 -11.46
C MET A 127 -7.41 -9.42 -11.83
N ALA A 128 -6.19 -9.94 -11.72
CA ALA A 128 -5.89 -11.33 -12.01
C ALA A 128 -6.65 -12.31 -11.10
N LYS A 129 -7.10 -11.87 -9.93
CA LYS A 129 -7.82 -12.68 -8.93
C LYS A 129 -9.28 -12.25 -8.74
N LEU A 130 -9.71 -11.23 -9.39
CA LEU A 130 -11.09 -10.75 -9.34
C LEU A 130 -11.92 -11.37 -10.50
#